data_0acc1914deeac51fc696b2d098891446
#
_entry.id   0acc1914deeac51fc696b2d098891446
#
_cell.length_a   1.000
_cell.length_b   1.000
_cell.length_c   1.000
_cell.angle_alpha   90.00
_cell.angle_beta   90.00
_cell.angle_gamma   90.00
#
_symmetry.space_group_name_H-M   'P 1'
#
loop_
_entity.id
_entity.type
_entity.pdbx_description
1 polymer ?
#
loop_
_entity_poly.entity_id
_entity_poly.type
_entity_poly.pdbx_seq_one_letter_code
_entity_poly.pdbx_strand_id
1 'polypeptide(L)'
;MKNFVEELKWRGMLAQIMPGTEEFLQKQMVSAYLGTDPTADSLHIGHLCGIMMLRHLQRCGHKPYLLVGGATGMIGDPSGKSQERNLLDADTLYHNQEAIKNQVSKFLDFDGNEPNKAEMVNNYDWMKDFTFLDFAREVGKHITVNYMMAKDSVQKRLNGEARDGLSVTEFTYQLLQGYDFLYLYQRHGVQLQLGGNDQWGNMTTGTELIRRTLGSEAEAYCLTCPLITKADGKKFGKTESGNIWLDRNRTTPYAFYQFWLNVGDEEAEKYIKIFTSLERDTIEALIDEHRQDPGRRVLQRRLAEEVTVMVHSEEDLQMAIEASNILFGNATKENLQKRDEGTLLDVFAGVPHFTLAKDQLGQPAVELFTRDDVKIFASKGEMRKLVQGGGVSLNKEKLTAFDQVITTDDLIDGKYLLVQRGKKNYYLVTVK
;
A
#
# COMPACT_ATOMS: atom_id res chain seq x y z
N MET A 1 -15.67 4.74 25.34
CA MET A 1 -15.02 4.25 24.09
C MET A 1 -15.91 4.64 22.91
N LYS A 2 -15.32 5.05 21.76
CA LYS A 2 -16.08 5.22 20.50
C LYS A 2 -16.48 3.82 20.00
N ASN A 3 -17.65 3.71 19.35
CA ASN A 3 -18.07 2.42 18.78
C ASN A 3 -17.24 2.10 17.53
N PHE A 4 -16.35 1.11 17.63
CA PHE A 4 -15.46 0.71 16.54
C PHE A 4 -16.20 0.16 15.32
N VAL A 5 -17.26 -0.63 15.54
CA VAL A 5 -18.03 -1.22 14.43
C VAL A 5 -18.80 -0.13 13.66
N GLU A 6 -19.38 0.83 14.34
CA GLU A 6 -20.03 1.99 13.69
C GLU A 6 -19.02 2.87 12.94
N GLU A 7 -17.81 3.05 13.50
CA GLU A 7 -16.72 3.76 12.80
C GLU A 7 -16.35 3.06 11.49
N LEU A 8 -16.19 1.73 11.52
CA LEU A 8 -15.89 0.96 10.31
C LEU A 8 -17.06 0.97 9.30
N LYS A 9 -18.31 0.86 9.74
CA LYS A 9 -19.49 0.94 8.87
C LYS A 9 -19.52 2.29 8.16
N TRP A 10 -19.36 3.38 8.88
CA TRP A 10 -19.38 4.71 8.31
C TRP A 10 -18.24 4.95 7.33
N ARG A 11 -17.04 4.43 7.61
CA ARG A 11 -15.87 4.53 6.72
C ARG A 11 -15.96 3.62 5.49
N GLY A 12 -16.93 2.69 5.44
CA GLY A 12 -17.01 1.68 4.40
C GLY A 12 -15.92 0.61 4.51
N MET A 13 -15.43 0.37 5.72
CA MET A 13 -14.37 -0.58 6.06
C MET A 13 -14.90 -1.90 6.64
N LEU A 14 -16.19 -2.11 6.71
CA LEU A 14 -16.81 -3.35 7.21
C LEU A 14 -17.35 -4.19 6.06
N ALA A 15 -16.85 -5.43 5.89
CA ALA A 15 -17.36 -6.39 4.92
C ALA A 15 -18.15 -7.51 5.60
N GLN A 16 -17.52 -8.25 6.49
CA GLN A 16 -18.17 -9.33 7.26
C GLN A 16 -17.85 -9.17 8.75
N ILE A 17 -18.79 -9.58 9.59
CA ILE A 17 -18.67 -9.52 11.03
C ILE A 17 -19.39 -10.76 11.63
N MET A 18 -18.78 -11.41 12.61
CA MET A 18 -19.45 -12.49 13.33
C MET A 18 -20.55 -11.94 14.24
N PRO A 19 -21.69 -12.64 14.37
CA PRO A 19 -22.74 -12.26 15.33
C PRO A 19 -22.18 -12.10 16.74
N GLY A 20 -22.65 -11.07 17.45
CA GLY A 20 -22.23 -10.77 18.83
C GLY A 20 -20.96 -9.93 18.96
N THR A 21 -20.21 -9.69 17.86
CA THR A 21 -18.95 -8.93 17.91
C THR A 21 -19.16 -7.49 18.34
N GLU A 22 -20.20 -6.81 17.85
CA GLU A 22 -20.44 -5.41 18.16
C GLU A 22 -20.79 -5.23 19.63
N GLU A 23 -21.69 -6.07 20.15
CA GLU A 23 -22.09 -6.08 21.56
C GLU A 23 -20.91 -6.42 22.48
N PHE A 24 -20.03 -7.31 22.04
CA PHE A 24 -18.83 -7.69 22.79
C PHE A 24 -17.85 -6.50 22.90
N LEU A 25 -17.58 -5.81 21.80
CA LEU A 25 -16.69 -4.63 21.75
C LEU A 25 -17.20 -3.45 22.58
N GLN A 26 -18.51 -3.35 22.80
CA GLN A 26 -19.08 -2.27 23.62
C GLN A 26 -18.95 -2.48 25.14
N LYS A 27 -18.74 -3.74 25.56
CA LYS A 27 -18.69 -4.08 26.99
C LYS A 27 -17.36 -3.74 27.64
N GLN A 28 -16.26 -3.87 26.93
CA GLN A 28 -14.91 -3.77 27.50
C GLN A 28 -13.86 -3.42 26.44
N MET A 29 -12.65 -3.09 26.90
CA MET A 29 -11.49 -3.05 26.04
C MET A 29 -11.17 -4.47 25.53
N VAL A 30 -11.12 -4.65 24.22
CA VAL A 30 -10.84 -5.92 23.56
C VAL A 30 -9.47 -5.85 22.90
N SER A 31 -8.70 -6.94 23.00
CA SER A 31 -7.49 -7.13 22.21
C SER A 31 -7.83 -7.77 20.87
N ALA A 32 -7.37 -7.14 19.79
CA ALA A 32 -7.56 -7.65 18.43
C ALA A 32 -6.24 -7.73 17.67
N TYR A 33 -6.12 -8.67 16.73
CA TYR A 33 -4.93 -8.77 15.90
C TYR A 33 -5.24 -8.78 14.41
N LEU A 34 -4.23 -8.33 13.65
CA LEU A 34 -4.15 -8.46 12.20
C LEU A 34 -2.81 -9.10 11.86
N GLY A 35 -2.84 -10.15 11.03
CA GLY A 35 -1.64 -10.83 10.54
C GLY A 35 -1.17 -10.27 9.19
N THR A 36 0.13 -10.20 8.99
CA THR A 36 0.76 -9.88 7.70
C THR A 36 1.99 -10.75 7.47
N ASP A 37 2.03 -11.44 6.33
CA ASP A 37 3.21 -12.22 5.93
C ASP A 37 4.26 -11.29 5.33
N PRO A 38 5.55 -11.41 5.75
CA PRO A 38 6.64 -10.53 5.31
C PRO A 38 7.17 -10.94 3.93
N THR A 39 6.31 -10.90 2.91
CA THR A 39 6.63 -11.34 1.54
C THR A 39 7.51 -10.35 0.76
N ALA A 40 7.77 -9.17 1.31
CA ALA A 40 8.68 -8.15 0.81
C ALA A 40 9.17 -7.28 1.99
N ASP A 41 10.26 -6.55 1.78
CA ASP A 41 10.83 -5.60 2.74
C ASP A 41 10.03 -4.29 2.88
N SER A 42 8.89 -4.21 2.22
CA SER A 42 7.95 -3.10 2.34
C SER A 42 6.51 -3.56 2.20
N LEU A 43 5.63 -2.89 2.91
CA LEU A 43 4.20 -2.91 2.65
C LEU A 43 3.88 -1.99 1.47
N HIS A 44 2.75 -2.21 0.82
CA HIS A 44 2.20 -1.34 -0.21
C HIS A 44 0.80 -0.87 0.19
N ILE A 45 0.24 0.10 -0.53
CA ILE A 45 -1.05 0.70 -0.17
C ILE A 45 -2.22 -0.32 -0.10
N GLY A 46 -2.08 -1.49 -0.72
CA GLY A 46 -3.07 -2.57 -0.57
C GLY A 46 -3.16 -3.14 0.85
N HIS A 47 -2.08 -3.08 1.64
CA HIS A 47 -2.08 -3.48 3.06
C HIS A 47 -2.61 -2.37 3.98
N LEU A 48 -2.62 -1.14 3.49
CA LEU A 48 -2.92 0.03 4.31
C LEU A 48 -4.34 0.00 4.89
N CYS A 49 -5.31 -0.60 4.19
CA CYS A 49 -6.66 -0.76 4.71
C CYS A 49 -6.69 -1.55 6.02
N GLY A 50 -5.98 -2.68 6.08
CA GLY A 50 -5.89 -3.48 7.30
C GLY A 50 -5.18 -2.75 8.45
N ILE A 51 -4.10 -2.02 8.13
CA ILE A 51 -3.37 -1.21 9.11
C ILE A 51 -4.28 -0.09 9.65
N MET A 52 -5.05 0.55 8.79
CA MET A 52 -6.01 1.58 9.20
C MET A 52 -7.13 1.00 10.08
N MET A 53 -7.55 -0.25 9.89
CA MET A 53 -8.46 -0.90 10.84
C MET A 53 -7.83 -1.00 12.24
N LEU A 54 -6.57 -1.45 12.36
CA LEU A 54 -5.87 -1.48 13.65
C LEU A 54 -5.74 -0.07 14.26
N ARG A 55 -5.44 0.94 13.44
CA ARG A 55 -5.37 2.33 13.88
C ARG A 55 -6.71 2.83 14.41
N HIS A 56 -7.81 2.57 13.73
CA HIS A 56 -9.15 2.95 14.21
C HIS A 56 -9.55 2.15 15.45
N LEU A 57 -9.19 0.86 15.52
CA LEU A 57 -9.37 0.04 16.72
C LEU A 57 -8.71 0.69 17.95
N GLN A 58 -7.43 1.08 17.82
CA GLN A 58 -6.68 1.75 18.90
C GLN A 58 -7.32 3.09 19.28
N ARG A 59 -7.72 3.91 18.30
CA ARG A 59 -8.41 5.20 18.54
C ARG A 59 -9.78 5.03 19.20
N CYS A 60 -10.43 3.88 19.03
CA CYS A 60 -11.67 3.56 19.73
C CYS A 60 -11.45 3.01 21.14
N GLY A 61 -10.20 2.87 21.59
CA GLY A 61 -9.85 2.45 22.95
C GLY A 61 -9.63 0.95 23.11
N HIS A 62 -9.50 0.20 22.02
CA HIS A 62 -9.17 -1.22 22.03
C HIS A 62 -7.68 -1.44 21.77
N LYS A 63 -7.15 -2.62 22.11
CA LYS A 63 -5.72 -2.94 22.04
C LYS A 63 -5.37 -3.67 20.74
N PRO A 64 -4.57 -3.08 19.83
CA PRO A 64 -4.14 -3.72 18.61
C PRO A 64 -2.90 -4.60 18.82
N TYR A 65 -2.90 -5.76 18.18
CA TYR A 65 -1.73 -6.60 17.95
C TYR A 65 -1.44 -6.66 16.45
N LEU A 66 -0.19 -6.44 16.05
CA LEU A 66 0.29 -6.77 14.72
C LEU A 66 1.03 -8.10 14.78
N LEU A 67 0.52 -9.12 14.10
CA LEU A 67 1.22 -10.38 13.94
C LEU A 67 2.02 -10.34 12.64
N VAL A 68 3.33 -10.53 12.75
CA VAL A 68 4.21 -10.76 11.60
C VAL A 68 4.34 -12.26 11.39
N GLY A 69 4.01 -12.70 10.17
CA GLY A 69 3.99 -14.11 9.80
C GLY A 69 5.37 -14.67 9.49
N GLY A 70 6.27 -14.76 10.49
CA GLY A 70 7.59 -15.35 10.29
C GLY A 70 7.53 -16.81 9.90
N ALA A 71 6.66 -17.61 10.52
CA ALA A 71 6.43 -19.01 10.16
C ALA A 71 5.50 -19.16 8.96
N THR A 72 4.37 -18.44 8.94
CA THR A 72 3.40 -18.51 7.83
C THR A 72 3.95 -17.95 6.52
N GLY A 73 4.86 -16.98 6.57
CA GLY A 73 5.59 -16.47 5.41
C GLY A 73 6.49 -17.50 4.74
N MET A 74 6.95 -18.52 5.47
CA MET A 74 7.69 -19.67 4.92
C MET A 74 6.80 -20.64 4.15
N ILE A 75 5.49 -20.62 4.41
CA ILE A 75 4.49 -21.52 3.81
C ILE A 75 3.79 -20.83 2.63
N GLY A 76 3.31 -19.59 2.84
CA GLY A 76 2.60 -18.79 1.85
C GLY A 76 1.09 -19.02 1.85
N ASP A 77 0.33 -17.95 2.07
CA ASP A 77 -1.14 -17.95 2.07
C ASP A 77 -1.71 -18.17 0.67
N PRO A 78 -2.54 -19.22 0.47
CA PRO A 78 -3.19 -19.48 -0.82
C PRO A 78 -4.42 -18.61 -1.08
N SER A 79 -4.94 -17.87 -0.09
CA SER A 79 -6.17 -17.10 -0.19
C SER A 79 -6.10 -16.04 -1.30
N GLY A 80 -7.11 -16.03 -2.19
CA GLY A 80 -7.17 -15.09 -3.31
C GLY A 80 -6.08 -15.27 -4.38
N LYS A 81 -5.40 -16.42 -4.41
CA LYS A 81 -4.33 -16.76 -5.37
C LYS A 81 -4.71 -17.93 -6.25
N SER A 82 -4.18 -17.92 -7.49
CA SER A 82 -4.34 -19.00 -8.48
C SER A 82 -3.08 -19.85 -8.66
N GLN A 83 -1.97 -19.46 -8.04
CA GLN A 83 -0.65 -20.14 -8.14
C GLN A 83 0.00 -20.20 -6.76
N GLU A 84 0.83 -21.26 -6.54
CA GLU A 84 1.65 -21.41 -5.34
C GLU A 84 2.71 -20.29 -5.25
N ARG A 85 3.03 -19.88 -4.02
CA ARG A 85 4.06 -18.86 -3.77
C ARG A 85 5.46 -19.46 -3.79
N ASN A 86 6.44 -18.68 -4.24
CA ASN A 86 7.83 -18.99 -3.99
C ASN A 86 8.14 -18.87 -2.50
N LEU A 87 8.76 -19.88 -1.94
CA LEU A 87 9.18 -19.89 -0.55
C LEU A 87 10.38 -18.95 -0.38
N LEU A 88 10.35 -18.13 0.69
CA LEU A 88 11.46 -17.26 1.05
C LEU A 88 12.39 -17.95 2.05
N ASP A 89 13.68 -17.64 2.00
CA ASP A 89 14.63 -18.08 2.99
C ASP A 89 14.51 -17.29 4.31
N ALA A 90 15.08 -17.83 5.38
CA ALA A 90 14.95 -17.26 6.73
C ALA A 90 15.56 -15.85 6.82
N ASP A 91 16.70 -15.60 6.20
CA ASP A 91 17.40 -14.31 6.28
C ASP A 91 16.59 -13.21 5.60
N THR A 92 16.02 -13.51 4.42
CA THR A 92 15.10 -12.61 3.72
C THR A 92 13.86 -12.30 4.55
N LEU A 93 13.27 -13.31 5.22
CA LEU A 93 12.11 -13.11 6.08
C LEU A 93 12.43 -12.23 7.28
N TYR A 94 13.57 -12.43 7.96
CA TYR A 94 13.99 -11.58 9.08
C TYR A 94 14.20 -10.13 8.64
N HIS A 95 14.87 -9.92 7.51
CA HIS A 95 15.05 -8.58 6.95
C HIS A 95 13.70 -7.89 6.68
N ASN A 96 12.78 -8.60 6.04
CA ASN A 96 11.45 -8.08 5.72
C ASN A 96 10.62 -7.77 6.99
N GLN A 97 10.74 -8.60 8.04
CA GLN A 97 10.04 -8.39 9.32
C GLN A 97 10.44 -7.06 9.97
N GLU A 98 11.74 -6.78 10.07
CA GLU A 98 12.23 -5.52 10.66
C GLU A 98 11.78 -4.30 9.83
N ALA A 99 11.81 -4.41 8.51
CA ALA A 99 11.34 -3.34 7.65
C ALA A 99 9.84 -3.05 7.85
N ILE A 100 9.00 -4.09 7.92
CA ILE A 100 7.56 -3.95 8.18
C ILE A 100 7.30 -3.34 9.56
N LYS A 101 8.03 -3.76 10.60
CA LYS A 101 7.94 -3.21 11.94
C LYS A 101 8.14 -1.70 11.94
N ASN A 102 9.22 -1.24 11.29
CA ASN A 102 9.55 0.18 11.21
C ASN A 102 8.48 0.97 10.44
N GLN A 103 7.85 0.37 9.44
CA GLN A 103 6.76 1.03 8.71
C GLN A 103 5.49 1.15 9.55
N VAL A 104 5.07 0.07 10.23
CA VAL A 104 3.80 0.06 10.98
C VAL A 104 3.86 0.89 12.25
N SER A 105 5.05 1.11 12.83
CA SER A 105 5.23 1.98 14.00
C SER A 105 4.81 3.45 13.77
N LYS A 106 4.68 3.87 12.51
CA LYS A 106 4.14 5.20 12.15
C LYS A 106 2.61 5.30 12.29
N PHE A 107 1.91 4.17 12.31
CA PHE A 107 0.45 4.13 12.31
C PHE A 107 -0.15 3.85 13.68
N LEU A 108 0.56 3.12 14.51
CA LEU A 108 0.11 2.63 15.81
C LEU A 108 1.02 3.17 16.91
N ASP A 109 0.44 3.43 18.07
CA ASP A 109 1.19 3.78 19.26
C ASP A 109 1.65 2.51 19.99
N PHE A 110 2.96 2.21 19.89
CA PHE A 110 3.64 1.09 20.56
C PHE A 110 4.29 1.49 21.89
N ASP A 111 4.58 2.79 22.06
CA ASP A 111 5.43 3.29 23.14
C ASP A 111 4.65 4.02 24.24
N GLY A 112 3.36 4.30 24.01
CA GLY A 112 2.49 4.99 24.93
C GLY A 112 2.28 4.28 26.26
N ASN A 113 1.83 5.03 27.27
CA ASN A 113 1.53 4.51 28.60
C ASN A 113 0.08 3.98 28.73
N GLU A 114 -0.73 4.15 27.70
CA GLU A 114 -2.13 3.74 27.72
C GLU A 114 -2.28 2.21 27.69
N PRO A 115 -3.30 1.64 28.36
CA PRO A 115 -3.53 0.20 28.41
C PRO A 115 -3.69 -0.45 27.03
N ASN A 116 -4.15 0.33 26.05
CA ASN A 116 -4.37 -0.10 24.66
C ASN A 116 -3.21 0.20 23.71
N LYS A 117 -1.99 0.38 24.25
CA LYS A 117 -0.81 0.47 23.38
C LYS A 117 -0.66 -0.79 22.52
N ALA A 118 -0.20 -0.60 21.29
CA ALA A 118 -0.02 -1.69 20.34
C ALA A 118 1.09 -2.64 20.78
N GLU A 119 0.95 -3.90 20.37
CA GLU A 119 2.01 -4.90 20.49
C GLU A 119 2.29 -5.55 19.14
N MET A 120 3.54 -5.91 18.92
CA MET A 120 3.95 -6.68 17.75
C MET A 120 4.42 -8.06 18.20
N VAL A 121 3.96 -9.09 17.50
CA VAL A 121 4.29 -10.50 17.77
C VAL A 121 4.68 -11.19 16.47
N ASN A 122 5.49 -12.26 16.59
CA ASN A 122 5.94 -13.05 15.46
C ASN A 122 5.53 -14.52 15.67
N ASN A 123 4.77 -15.10 14.75
CA ASN A 123 4.33 -16.47 14.90
C ASN A 123 5.47 -17.51 14.80
N TYR A 124 6.64 -17.13 14.31
CA TYR A 124 7.82 -17.98 14.36
C TYR A 124 8.22 -18.33 15.81
N ASP A 125 7.97 -17.44 16.78
CA ASP A 125 8.36 -17.62 18.17
C ASP A 125 7.68 -18.82 18.83
N TRP A 126 6.45 -19.15 18.42
CA TRP A 126 5.71 -20.30 18.96
C TRP A 126 5.60 -21.47 17.98
N MET A 127 5.93 -21.29 16.70
CA MET A 127 5.84 -22.38 15.71
C MET A 127 7.17 -23.09 15.48
N LYS A 128 8.32 -22.43 15.70
CA LYS A 128 9.65 -22.99 15.40
C LYS A 128 9.96 -24.31 16.11
N ASP A 129 9.46 -24.44 17.32
CA ASP A 129 9.69 -25.62 18.16
C ASP A 129 8.53 -26.65 18.11
N PHE A 130 7.50 -26.35 17.29
CA PHE A 130 6.30 -27.18 17.19
C PHE A 130 6.51 -28.28 16.16
N THR A 131 6.67 -29.53 16.63
CA THR A 131 6.90 -30.63 15.72
C THR A 131 5.64 -30.99 14.91
N PHE A 132 5.81 -31.63 13.77
CA PHE A 132 4.67 -32.11 12.96
C PHE A 132 3.75 -33.05 13.76
N LEU A 133 4.31 -33.89 14.65
CA LEU A 133 3.52 -34.79 15.49
C LEU A 133 2.70 -33.99 16.51
N ASP A 134 3.30 -32.98 17.15
CA ASP A 134 2.58 -32.15 18.11
C ASP A 134 1.49 -31.36 17.40
N PHE A 135 1.76 -30.79 16.23
CA PHE A 135 0.76 -30.09 15.44
C PHE A 135 -0.41 -30.99 15.04
N ALA A 136 -0.16 -32.22 14.57
CA ALA A 136 -1.20 -33.17 14.23
C ALA A 136 -2.06 -33.55 15.44
N ARG A 137 -1.43 -33.71 16.63
CA ARG A 137 -2.11 -34.09 17.88
C ARG A 137 -2.86 -32.95 18.53
N GLU A 138 -2.33 -31.73 18.50
CA GLU A 138 -2.88 -30.62 19.28
C GLU A 138 -3.77 -29.71 18.47
N VAL A 139 -3.52 -29.61 17.15
CA VAL A 139 -4.31 -28.78 16.24
C VAL A 139 -5.12 -29.63 15.28
N GLY A 140 -4.48 -30.53 14.54
CA GLY A 140 -5.11 -31.31 13.47
C GLY A 140 -6.31 -32.13 13.93
N LYS A 141 -6.26 -32.71 15.12
CA LYS A 141 -7.38 -33.52 15.66
C LYS A 141 -8.68 -32.72 15.89
N HIS A 142 -8.61 -31.43 16.05
CA HIS A 142 -9.78 -30.58 16.35
C HIS A 142 -10.54 -30.12 15.11
N ILE A 143 -9.89 -30.12 13.93
CA ILE A 143 -10.50 -29.63 12.67
C ILE A 143 -10.60 -30.80 11.68
N THR A 144 -11.80 -31.08 11.18
CA THR A 144 -12.00 -32.16 10.21
C THR A 144 -11.61 -31.71 8.78
N VAL A 145 -11.13 -32.66 7.96
CA VAL A 145 -10.84 -32.43 6.55
C VAL A 145 -12.08 -31.90 5.82
N ASN A 146 -13.27 -32.43 6.10
CA ASN A 146 -14.52 -31.94 5.49
C ASN A 146 -14.77 -30.46 5.79
N TYR A 147 -14.50 -30.01 7.03
CA TYR A 147 -14.60 -28.58 7.37
C TYR A 147 -13.62 -27.72 6.55
N MET A 148 -12.39 -28.18 6.42
CA MET A 148 -11.36 -27.48 5.65
C MET A 148 -11.71 -27.44 4.16
N MET A 149 -12.17 -28.54 3.61
CA MET A 149 -12.56 -28.64 2.20
C MET A 149 -13.79 -27.80 1.84
N ALA A 150 -14.66 -27.50 2.79
CA ALA A 150 -15.86 -26.67 2.57
C ALA A 150 -15.55 -25.17 2.42
N LYS A 151 -14.31 -24.73 2.64
CA LYS A 151 -13.92 -23.32 2.47
C LYS A 151 -13.91 -22.92 1.00
N ASP A 152 -14.43 -21.73 0.68
CA ASP A 152 -14.52 -21.22 -0.69
C ASP A 152 -13.17 -21.17 -1.40
N SER A 153 -12.10 -20.77 -0.68
CA SER A 153 -10.74 -20.74 -1.22
C SER A 153 -10.22 -22.12 -1.63
N VAL A 154 -10.57 -23.15 -0.86
CA VAL A 154 -10.22 -24.54 -1.16
C VAL A 154 -11.08 -25.08 -2.32
N GLN A 155 -12.39 -24.85 -2.30
CA GLN A 155 -13.31 -25.29 -3.34
C GLN A 155 -12.94 -24.73 -4.72
N LYS A 156 -12.61 -23.46 -4.83
CA LYS A 156 -12.16 -22.82 -6.07
C LYS A 156 -10.91 -23.49 -6.66
N ARG A 157 -9.97 -23.92 -5.82
CA ARG A 157 -8.76 -24.63 -6.26
C ARG A 157 -9.05 -26.07 -6.69
N LEU A 158 -9.93 -26.77 -5.98
CA LEU A 158 -10.31 -28.16 -6.29
C LEU A 158 -11.19 -28.29 -7.53
N ASN A 159 -12.06 -27.31 -7.79
CA ASN A 159 -13.01 -27.32 -8.91
C ASN A 159 -12.41 -26.88 -10.27
N GLY A 160 -11.09 -26.69 -10.35
CA GLY A 160 -10.39 -26.40 -11.60
C GLY A 160 -10.42 -24.93 -12.02
N GLU A 161 -10.81 -23.99 -11.15
CA GLU A 161 -10.71 -22.56 -11.41
C GLU A 161 -9.24 -22.06 -11.38
N ALA A 162 -8.33 -22.88 -10.85
CA ALA A 162 -6.89 -22.63 -10.83
C ALA A 162 -6.15 -23.59 -11.73
N ARG A 163 -5.03 -23.15 -12.33
CA ARG A 163 -4.18 -23.97 -13.21
C ARG A 163 -3.51 -25.13 -12.49
N ASP A 164 -3.14 -24.90 -11.21
CA ASP A 164 -2.42 -25.87 -10.40
C ASP A 164 -3.35 -26.36 -9.28
N GLY A 165 -3.21 -27.64 -8.88
CA GLY A 165 -3.91 -28.20 -7.72
C GLY A 165 -3.54 -27.46 -6.42
N LEU A 166 -4.12 -27.90 -5.31
CA LEU A 166 -3.81 -27.40 -3.98
C LEU A 166 -2.77 -28.32 -3.33
N SER A 167 -1.60 -27.80 -2.97
CA SER A 167 -0.59 -28.58 -2.25
C SER A 167 -1.01 -28.84 -0.80
N VAL A 168 -0.44 -29.86 -0.17
CA VAL A 168 -0.66 -30.12 1.27
C VAL A 168 -0.20 -28.93 2.10
N THR A 169 0.88 -28.28 1.70
CA THR A 169 1.41 -27.07 2.36
C THR A 169 0.38 -25.95 2.36
N GLU A 170 -0.15 -25.60 1.19
CA GLU A 170 -1.20 -24.59 1.08
C GLU A 170 -2.51 -24.99 1.81
N PHE A 171 -2.89 -26.27 1.72
CA PHE A 171 -4.10 -26.77 2.39
C PHE A 171 -4.03 -26.65 3.91
N THR A 172 -2.84 -26.86 4.49
CA THR A 172 -2.63 -26.75 5.94
C THR A 172 -2.50 -25.31 6.43
N TYR A 173 -2.29 -24.34 5.56
CA TYR A 173 -2.12 -22.93 5.94
C TYR A 173 -3.26 -22.40 6.82
N GLN A 174 -4.51 -22.74 6.53
CA GLN A 174 -5.66 -22.35 7.34
C GLN A 174 -5.59 -22.85 8.80
N LEU A 175 -4.92 -23.99 9.04
CA LEU A 175 -4.70 -24.50 10.39
C LEU A 175 -3.58 -23.74 11.12
N LEU A 176 -2.54 -23.34 10.40
CA LEU A 176 -1.45 -22.52 10.96
C LEU A 176 -1.97 -21.16 11.43
N GLN A 177 -2.71 -20.48 10.58
CA GLN A 177 -3.34 -19.20 10.94
C GLN A 177 -4.40 -19.38 12.03
N GLY A 178 -5.14 -20.50 12.01
CA GLY A 178 -6.08 -20.84 13.09
C GLY A 178 -5.39 -21.05 14.42
N TYR A 179 -4.22 -21.68 14.42
CA TYR A 179 -3.42 -21.88 15.63
C TYR A 179 -2.83 -20.57 16.15
N ASP A 180 -2.42 -19.64 15.28
CA ASP A 180 -2.02 -18.30 15.69
C ASP A 180 -3.11 -17.63 16.53
N PHE A 181 -4.37 -17.71 16.09
CA PHE A 181 -5.46 -17.14 16.85
C PHE A 181 -5.66 -17.85 18.20
N LEU A 182 -5.62 -19.19 18.24
CA LEU A 182 -5.72 -19.95 19.49
C LEU A 182 -4.59 -19.60 20.46
N TYR A 183 -3.36 -19.50 19.98
CA TYR A 183 -2.20 -19.13 20.77
C TYR A 183 -2.33 -17.71 21.36
N LEU A 184 -2.68 -16.74 20.51
CA LEU A 184 -2.89 -15.34 20.93
C LEU A 184 -4.07 -15.21 21.90
N TYR A 185 -5.12 -15.98 21.71
CA TYR A 185 -6.25 -16.04 22.63
C TYR A 185 -5.80 -16.52 24.02
N GLN A 186 -5.07 -17.64 24.08
CA GLN A 186 -4.64 -18.25 25.34
C GLN A 186 -3.53 -17.47 26.06
N ARG A 187 -2.60 -16.89 25.32
CA ARG A 187 -1.37 -16.28 25.88
C ARG A 187 -1.43 -14.76 25.99
N HIS A 188 -2.18 -14.11 25.14
CA HIS A 188 -2.26 -12.64 25.06
C HIS A 188 -3.68 -12.09 25.27
N GLY A 189 -4.68 -12.95 25.49
CA GLY A 189 -6.07 -12.53 25.67
C GLY A 189 -6.68 -11.87 24.44
N VAL A 190 -6.17 -12.20 23.25
CA VAL A 190 -6.70 -11.67 21.98
C VAL A 190 -7.99 -12.40 21.61
N GLN A 191 -9.08 -11.67 21.49
CA GLN A 191 -10.42 -12.23 21.27
C GLN A 191 -11.04 -11.85 19.92
N LEU A 192 -10.39 -10.98 19.15
CA LEU A 192 -10.86 -10.55 17.83
C LEU A 192 -9.76 -10.67 16.80
N GLN A 193 -10.06 -11.30 15.67
CA GLN A 193 -9.20 -11.28 14.48
C GLN A 193 -9.75 -10.31 13.44
N LEU A 194 -8.87 -9.48 12.90
CA LEU A 194 -9.12 -8.56 11.80
C LEU A 194 -8.43 -9.05 10.52
N GLY A 195 -9.01 -8.80 9.36
CA GLY A 195 -8.40 -9.20 8.09
C GLY A 195 -9.12 -8.65 6.86
N GLY A 196 -8.58 -8.89 5.68
CA GLY A 196 -9.28 -8.70 4.42
C GLY A 196 -10.38 -9.73 4.22
N ASN A 197 -11.36 -9.42 3.37
CA ASN A 197 -12.49 -10.32 3.14
C ASN A 197 -12.11 -11.68 2.53
N ASP A 198 -10.97 -11.77 1.86
CA ASP A 198 -10.38 -13.02 1.36
C ASP A 198 -9.87 -13.95 2.48
N GLN A 199 -9.64 -13.39 3.69
CA GLN A 199 -9.16 -14.11 4.86
C GLN A 199 -10.29 -14.77 5.69
N TRP A 200 -11.55 -14.50 5.40
CA TRP A 200 -12.68 -14.98 6.20
C TRP A 200 -12.66 -16.48 6.50
N GLY A 201 -12.30 -17.29 5.50
CA GLY A 201 -12.18 -18.74 5.65
C GLY A 201 -11.13 -19.17 6.67
N ASN A 202 -9.94 -18.58 6.62
CA ASN A 202 -8.85 -18.86 7.56
C ASN A 202 -9.21 -18.35 8.97
N MET A 203 -9.77 -17.14 9.07
CA MET A 203 -10.16 -16.51 10.35
C MET A 203 -11.21 -17.33 11.08
N THR A 204 -12.25 -17.80 10.38
CA THR A 204 -13.29 -18.65 10.97
C THR A 204 -12.78 -20.04 11.34
N THR A 205 -11.70 -20.53 10.74
CA THR A 205 -11.01 -21.74 11.21
C THR A 205 -10.38 -21.51 12.57
N GLY A 206 -9.84 -20.33 12.84
CA GLY A 206 -9.32 -19.96 14.16
C GLY A 206 -10.40 -19.92 15.24
N THR A 207 -11.53 -19.28 14.98
CA THR A 207 -12.66 -19.28 15.96
C THR A 207 -13.21 -20.67 16.22
N GLU A 208 -13.30 -21.51 15.19
CA GLU A 208 -13.75 -22.91 15.33
C GLU A 208 -12.74 -23.74 16.12
N LEU A 209 -11.43 -23.54 15.90
CA LEU A 209 -10.38 -24.20 16.66
C LEU A 209 -10.44 -23.82 18.14
N ILE A 210 -10.61 -22.54 18.46
CA ILE A 210 -10.79 -22.05 19.84
C ILE A 210 -12.01 -22.71 20.48
N ARG A 211 -13.16 -22.69 19.80
CA ARG A 211 -14.38 -23.32 20.29
C ARG A 211 -14.24 -24.81 20.57
N ARG A 212 -13.56 -25.54 19.69
CA ARG A 212 -13.37 -27.01 19.85
C ARG A 212 -12.31 -27.36 20.88
N THR A 213 -11.36 -26.50 21.13
CA THR A 213 -10.30 -26.74 22.11
C THR A 213 -10.69 -26.30 23.52
N LEU A 214 -11.38 -25.15 23.65
CA LEU A 214 -11.66 -24.52 24.94
C LEU A 214 -13.13 -24.58 25.35
N GLY A 215 -14.02 -25.06 24.48
CA GLY A 215 -15.45 -25.16 24.72
C GLY A 215 -16.27 -24.05 24.10
N SER A 216 -17.61 -24.22 24.11
CA SER A 216 -18.56 -23.29 23.47
C SER A 216 -18.64 -21.92 24.13
N GLU A 217 -18.16 -21.79 25.36
CA GLU A 217 -18.18 -20.54 26.13
C GLU A 217 -16.98 -19.61 25.80
N ALA A 218 -16.04 -20.08 24.97
CA ALA A 218 -14.91 -19.29 24.56
C ALA A 218 -15.35 -18.22 23.54
N GLU A 219 -15.24 -16.96 23.92
CA GLU A 219 -15.65 -15.80 23.10
C GLU A 219 -14.50 -15.37 22.17
N ALA A 220 -14.59 -15.77 20.91
CA ALA A 220 -13.63 -15.39 19.86
C ALA A 220 -14.39 -14.96 18.60
N TYR A 221 -13.99 -13.84 18.02
CA TYR A 221 -14.71 -13.17 16.97
C TYR A 221 -13.82 -12.84 15.77
N CYS A 222 -14.45 -12.62 14.63
CA CYS A 222 -13.80 -12.17 13.38
C CYS A 222 -14.57 -11.02 12.76
N LEU A 223 -13.81 -10.10 12.16
CA LEU A 223 -14.32 -8.96 11.39
C LEU A 223 -13.40 -8.71 10.20
N THR A 224 -13.96 -8.46 9.00
CA THR A 224 -13.18 -8.21 7.79
C THR A 224 -13.49 -6.88 7.15
N CYS A 225 -12.46 -6.30 6.47
CA CYS A 225 -12.64 -5.18 5.56
C CYS A 225 -12.83 -5.66 4.12
N PRO A 226 -13.51 -4.85 3.27
CA PRO A 226 -13.62 -5.15 1.86
C PRO A 226 -12.26 -5.09 1.17
N LEU A 227 -12.08 -5.91 0.14
CA LEU A 227 -10.95 -5.77 -0.77
C LEU A 227 -11.13 -4.48 -1.59
N ILE A 228 -10.14 -3.61 -1.51
CA ILE A 228 -10.18 -2.33 -2.24
C ILE A 228 -9.83 -2.59 -3.70
N THR A 229 -10.72 -2.16 -4.60
CA THR A 229 -10.50 -2.17 -6.04
C THR A 229 -10.62 -0.76 -6.59
N LYS A 230 -9.97 -0.50 -7.72
CA LYS A 230 -10.17 0.72 -8.50
C LYS A 230 -11.57 0.72 -9.14
N ALA A 231 -12.03 1.88 -9.62
CA ALA A 231 -13.30 2.01 -10.33
C ALA A 231 -13.40 1.12 -11.59
N ASP A 232 -12.26 0.81 -12.24
CA ASP A 232 -12.17 -0.11 -13.38
C ASP A 232 -12.11 -1.60 -13.00
N GLY A 233 -12.28 -1.94 -11.71
CA GLY A 233 -12.25 -3.31 -11.18
C GLY A 233 -10.83 -3.88 -10.98
N LYS A 234 -9.79 -3.15 -11.34
CA LYS A 234 -8.41 -3.60 -11.12
C LYS A 234 -8.02 -3.54 -9.65
N LYS A 235 -7.00 -4.31 -9.28
CA LYS A 235 -6.47 -4.30 -7.90
C LYS A 235 -5.96 -2.92 -7.53
N PHE A 236 -6.42 -2.42 -6.38
CA PHE A 236 -5.93 -1.18 -5.80
C PHE A 236 -4.41 -1.23 -5.54
N GLY A 237 -3.73 -0.12 -5.79
CA GLY A 237 -2.29 -0.02 -5.55
C GLY A 237 -1.40 -0.60 -6.64
N LYS A 238 -1.98 -1.19 -7.70
CA LYS A 238 -1.22 -1.58 -8.89
C LYS A 238 -1.33 -0.49 -9.96
N THR A 239 -0.17 -0.07 -10.47
CA THR A 239 -0.02 0.80 -11.64
C THR A 239 0.64 0.03 -12.77
N GLU A 240 0.80 0.63 -13.93
CA GLU A 240 1.59 0.03 -15.04
C GLU A 240 3.05 -0.19 -14.64
N SER A 241 3.57 0.61 -13.72
CA SER A 241 4.92 0.51 -13.17
C SER A 241 5.04 -0.40 -11.94
N GLY A 242 3.96 -1.05 -11.50
CA GLY A 242 3.96 -1.98 -10.35
C GLY A 242 3.16 -1.49 -9.15
N ASN A 243 3.55 -1.95 -7.95
CA ASN A 243 2.88 -1.57 -6.70
C ASN A 243 3.30 -0.16 -6.25
N ILE A 244 2.38 0.54 -5.57
CA ILE A 244 2.70 1.75 -4.79
C ILE A 244 3.11 1.31 -3.39
N TRP A 245 4.40 1.44 -3.10
CA TRP A 245 5.01 0.99 -1.86
C TRP A 245 4.98 2.07 -0.77
N LEU A 246 5.01 1.65 0.49
CA LEU A 246 5.14 2.57 1.62
C LEU A 246 6.59 2.98 1.90
N ASP A 247 7.56 2.21 1.38
CA ASP A 247 8.98 2.56 1.44
C ASP A 247 9.32 3.66 0.42
N ARG A 248 10.00 4.72 0.90
CA ARG A 248 10.38 5.89 0.08
C ARG A 248 11.41 5.55 -1.02
N ASN A 249 12.19 4.50 -0.85
CA ASN A 249 13.20 4.08 -1.82
C ASN A 249 12.58 3.25 -2.95
N ARG A 250 11.38 2.65 -2.71
CA ARG A 250 10.63 1.90 -3.71
C ARG A 250 9.58 2.74 -4.44
N THR A 251 8.94 3.65 -3.73
CA THR A 251 8.02 4.66 -4.28
C THR A 251 8.36 5.99 -3.62
N THR A 252 8.89 6.94 -4.40
CA THR A 252 9.28 8.24 -3.85
C THR A 252 8.08 8.97 -3.24
N PRO A 253 8.27 9.83 -2.23
CA PRO A 253 7.19 10.62 -1.64
C PRO A 253 6.41 11.43 -2.68
N TYR A 254 7.10 11.95 -3.70
CA TYR A 254 6.45 12.63 -4.82
C TYR A 254 5.53 11.71 -5.62
N ALA A 255 6.02 10.52 -6.04
CA ALA A 255 5.20 9.56 -6.79
C ALA A 255 4.03 9.04 -5.94
N PHE A 256 4.24 8.85 -4.63
CA PHE A 256 3.22 8.48 -3.66
C PHE A 256 2.14 9.57 -3.54
N TYR A 257 2.53 10.83 -3.35
CA TYR A 257 1.63 11.99 -3.32
C TYR A 257 0.81 12.12 -4.63
N GLN A 258 1.48 12.00 -5.78
CA GLN A 258 0.81 12.07 -7.09
C GLN A 258 -0.19 10.95 -7.32
N PHE A 259 0.06 9.74 -6.79
CA PHE A 259 -0.91 8.66 -6.87
C PHE A 259 -2.25 9.07 -6.23
N TRP A 260 -2.23 9.58 -5.01
CA TRP A 260 -3.43 9.99 -4.30
C TRP A 260 -4.07 11.25 -4.88
N LEU A 261 -3.25 12.19 -5.33
CA LEU A 261 -3.74 13.41 -5.97
C LEU A 261 -4.49 13.12 -7.29
N ASN A 262 -4.18 12.02 -7.99
CA ASN A 262 -4.74 11.70 -9.28
C ASN A 262 -5.89 10.67 -9.25
N VAL A 263 -6.38 10.25 -8.09
CA VAL A 263 -7.55 9.38 -8.00
C VAL A 263 -8.82 10.07 -8.51
N GLY A 264 -9.79 9.29 -9.00
CA GLY A 264 -11.08 9.81 -9.46
C GLY A 264 -11.92 10.39 -8.31
N ASP A 265 -12.96 11.15 -8.64
CA ASP A 265 -13.77 11.84 -7.62
C ASP A 265 -14.51 10.85 -6.70
N GLU A 266 -15.12 9.80 -7.25
CA GLU A 266 -15.78 8.74 -6.49
C GLU A 266 -14.78 7.96 -5.61
N GLU A 267 -13.58 7.71 -6.14
CA GLU A 267 -12.51 7.06 -5.39
C GLU A 267 -12.03 7.95 -4.24
N ALA A 268 -11.89 9.25 -4.46
CA ALA A 268 -11.47 10.19 -3.43
C ALA A 268 -12.45 10.24 -2.25
N GLU A 269 -13.78 10.26 -2.50
CA GLU A 269 -14.80 10.19 -1.45
C GLU A 269 -14.71 8.91 -0.62
N LYS A 270 -14.42 7.79 -1.27
CA LYS A 270 -14.23 6.51 -0.59
C LYS A 270 -12.90 6.48 0.18
N TYR A 271 -11.82 6.89 -0.45
CA TYR A 271 -10.48 6.71 0.10
C TYR A 271 -10.17 7.68 1.24
N ILE A 272 -10.74 8.89 1.25
CA ILE A 272 -10.55 9.81 2.38
C ILE A 272 -11.14 9.26 3.68
N LYS A 273 -12.22 8.49 3.59
CA LYS A 273 -12.81 7.79 4.74
C LYS A 273 -11.92 6.65 5.23
N ILE A 274 -11.35 5.87 4.31
CA ILE A 274 -10.59 4.65 4.61
C ILE A 274 -9.17 4.97 5.08
N PHE A 275 -8.46 5.86 4.36
CA PHE A 275 -7.03 6.05 4.51
C PHE A 275 -6.62 7.27 5.32
N THR A 276 -7.56 7.97 5.95
CA THR A 276 -7.23 9.08 6.83
C THR A 276 -7.75 8.87 8.26
N SER A 277 -7.16 9.63 9.18
CA SER A 277 -7.62 9.68 10.57
C SER A 277 -8.51 10.90 10.87
N LEU A 278 -8.96 11.59 9.83
CA LEU A 278 -9.85 12.74 9.96
C LEU A 278 -11.18 12.35 10.62
N GLU A 279 -11.73 13.25 11.41
CA GLU A 279 -13.04 13.06 12.03
C GLU A 279 -14.17 13.17 10.98
N ARG A 280 -15.30 12.56 11.29
CA ARG A 280 -16.45 12.43 10.38
C ARG A 280 -16.91 13.77 9.82
N ASP A 281 -17.15 14.75 10.68
CA ASP A 281 -17.66 16.06 10.27
C ASP A 281 -16.71 16.78 9.31
N THR A 282 -15.39 16.62 9.52
CA THR A 282 -14.37 17.19 8.63
C THR A 282 -14.43 16.53 7.25
N ILE A 283 -14.55 15.20 7.20
CA ILE A 283 -14.64 14.47 5.93
C ILE A 283 -15.93 14.82 5.18
N GLU A 284 -17.07 14.87 5.87
CA GLU A 284 -18.35 15.21 5.27
C GLU A 284 -18.33 16.64 4.69
N ALA A 285 -17.77 17.62 5.42
CA ALA A 285 -17.59 18.98 4.92
C ALA A 285 -16.69 19.06 3.67
N LEU A 286 -15.59 18.29 3.65
CA LEU A 286 -14.70 18.23 2.49
C LEU A 286 -15.36 17.59 1.27
N ILE A 287 -16.18 16.57 1.48
CA ILE A 287 -16.97 15.94 0.41
C ILE A 287 -17.97 16.92 -0.17
N ASP A 288 -18.69 17.64 0.68
CA ASP A 288 -19.68 18.63 0.26
C ASP A 288 -19.03 19.80 -0.51
N GLU A 289 -17.87 20.31 -0.03
CA GLU A 289 -17.09 21.33 -0.77
C GLU A 289 -16.64 20.79 -2.14
N HIS A 290 -16.12 19.58 -2.18
CA HIS A 290 -15.65 18.96 -3.41
C HIS A 290 -16.77 18.79 -4.46
N ARG A 291 -17.94 18.38 -4.03
CA ARG A 291 -19.11 18.18 -4.92
C ARG A 291 -19.63 19.48 -5.55
N GLN A 292 -19.41 20.63 -4.89
CA GLN A 292 -19.75 21.95 -5.44
C GLN A 292 -18.86 22.34 -6.62
N ASP A 293 -17.57 22.02 -6.57
CA ASP A 293 -16.58 22.30 -7.62
C ASP A 293 -15.50 21.21 -7.68
N PRO A 294 -15.78 20.06 -8.30
CA PRO A 294 -14.81 18.96 -8.42
C PRO A 294 -13.51 19.35 -9.12
N GLY A 295 -13.56 20.37 -10.01
CA GLY A 295 -12.40 20.88 -10.74
C GLY A 295 -11.29 21.41 -9.84
N ARG A 296 -11.62 21.92 -8.66
CA ARG A 296 -10.64 22.38 -7.66
C ARG A 296 -9.86 21.24 -7.01
N ARG A 297 -10.35 20.00 -7.07
CA ARG A 297 -9.73 18.79 -6.52
C ARG A 297 -9.37 18.89 -5.04
N VAL A 298 -10.21 19.58 -4.26
CA VAL A 298 -9.96 19.81 -2.80
C VAL A 298 -9.82 18.50 -2.05
N LEU A 299 -10.71 17.55 -2.37
CA LEU A 299 -10.77 16.25 -1.70
C LEU A 299 -9.53 15.40 -1.98
N GLN A 300 -9.10 15.29 -3.24
CA GLN A 300 -7.89 14.56 -3.63
C GLN A 300 -6.64 15.19 -3.02
N ARG A 301 -6.58 16.53 -2.98
CA ARG A 301 -5.46 17.23 -2.37
C ARG A 301 -5.35 16.90 -0.88
N ARG A 302 -6.47 17.05 -0.14
CA ARG A 302 -6.48 16.73 1.29
C ARG A 302 -6.14 15.25 1.56
N LEU A 303 -6.69 14.35 0.76
CA LEU A 303 -6.37 12.91 0.84
C LEU A 303 -4.86 12.68 0.65
N ALA A 304 -4.28 13.25 -0.40
CA ALA A 304 -2.85 13.09 -0.71
C ALA A 304 -1.96 13.67 0.39
N GLU A 305 -2.31 14.84 0.95
CA GLU A 305 -1.61 15.47 2.07
C GLU A 305 -1.63 14.57 3.32
N GLU A 306 -2.82 14.16 3.78
CA GLU A 306 -2.99 13.35 4.98
C GLU A 306 -2.23 12.01 4.90
N VAL A 307 -2.37 11.30 3.76
CA VAL A 307 -1.76 9.98 3.62
C VAL A 307 -0.25 10.09 3.42
N THR A 308 0.24 11.11 2.73
CA THR A 308 1.69 11.32 2.55
C THR A 308 2.37 11.66 3.88
N VAL A 309 1.79 12.55 4.70
CA VAL A 309 2.33 12.85 6.03
C VAL A 309 2.36 11.60 6.90
N MET A 310 1.28 10.83 6.90
CA MET A 310 1.15 9.63 7.75
C MET A 310 2.15 8.52 7.37
N VAL A 311 2.42 8.33 6.07
CA VAL A 311 3.31 7.27 5.58
C VAL A 311 4.77 7.71 5.57
N HIS A 312 5.04 8.93 5.17
CA HIS A 312 6.38 9.49 5.03
C HIS A 312 6.66 10.52 6.14
N SER A 313 6.57 11.81 5.83
CA SER A 313 6.73 12.91 6.80
C SER A 313 6.10 14.21 6.26
N GLU A 314 6.00 15.23 7.14
CA GLU A 314 5.61 16.58 6.73
C GLU A 314 6.63 17.20 5.76
N GLU A 315 7.93 16.96 5.97
CA GLU A 315 8.99 17.43 5.08
C GLU A 315 8.87 16.82 3.71
N ASP A 316 8.62 15.50 3.62
CA ASP A 316 8.39 14.79 2.37
C ASP A 316 7.14 15.30 1.63
N LEU A 317 6.09 15.66 2.36
CA LEU A 317 4.90 16.28 1.78
C LEU A 317 5.24 17.65 1.16
N GLN A 318 5.95 18.51 1.90
CA GLN A 318 6.31 19.84 1.39
C GLN A 318 7.17 19.73 0.12
N MET A 319 8.16 18.83 0.10
CA MET A 319 8.95 18.54 -1.10
C MET A 319 8.08 18.06 -2.26
N ALA A 320 7.11 17.15 -2.00
CA ALA A 320 6.21 16.65 -3.04
C ALA A 320 5.28 17.72 -3.60
N ILE A 321 4.74 18.62 -2.76
CA ILE A 321 3.92 19.76 -3.17
C ILE A 321 4.77 20.73 -4.02
N GLU A 322 5.97 21.03 -3.57
CA GLU A 322 6.88 21.93 -4.29
C GLU A 322 7.23 21.34 -5.65
N ALA A 323 7.58 20.05 -5.72
CA ALA A 323 7.80 19.33 -6.96
C ALA A 323 6.59 19.42 -7.91
N SER A 324 5.40 19.21 -7.37
CA SER A 324 4.15 19.29 -8.12
C SER A 324 3.92 20.69 -8.69
N ASN A 325 4.17 21.74 -7.90
CA ASN A 325 4.04 23.12 -8.33
C ASN A 325 5.08 23.50 -9.41
N ILE A 326 6.30 22.98 -9.31
CA ILE A 326 7.32 23.18 -10.34
C ILE A 326 6.93 22.45 -11.63
N LEU A 327 6.47 21.21 -11.53
CA LEU A 327 6.15 20.39 -12.69
C LEU A 327 4.86 20.86 -13.40
N PHE A 328 3.81 21.14 -12.65
CA PHE A 328 2.48 21.43 -13.20
C PHE A 328 2.01 22.87 -13.05
N GLY A 329 2.70 23.68 -12.24
CA GLY A 329 2.41 25.10 -12.04
C GLY A 329 3.07 25.99 -13.09
N ASN A 330 2.98 27.30 -12.87
CA ASN A 330 3.56 28.35 -13.73
C ASN A 330 5.06 28.59 -13.45
N ALA A 331 5.81 27.57 -13.02
CA ALA A 331 7.24 27.72 -12.81
C ALA A 331 7.93 28.02 -14.14
N THR A 332 8.81 29.01 -14.13
CA THR A 332 9.61 29.43 -15.28
C THR A 332 11.00 28.78 -15.25
N LYS A 333 11.73 28.82 -16.37
CA LYS A 333 13.14 28.38 -16.43
C LYS A 333 13.99 29.03 -15.34
N GLU A 334 13.75 30.32 -15.04
CA GLU A 334 14.46 31.06 -13.98
C GLU A 334 14.21 30.50 -12.57
N ASN A 335 13.00 30.00 -12.30
CA ASN A 335 12.67 29.38 -11.03
C ASN A 335 13.37 28.03 -10.85
N LEU A 336 13.60 27.29 -11.92
CA LEU A 336 14.37 26.05 -11.91
C LEU A 336 15.86 26.31 -11.69
N GLN A 337 16.41 27.37 -12.31
CA GLN A 337 17.83 27.74 -12.22
C GLN A 337 18.27 28.29 -10.84
N LYS A 338 17.33 28.74 -10.02
CA LYS A 338 17.59 29.27 -8.67
C LYS A 338 17.64 28.22 -7.57
N ARG A 339 17.44 26.96 -7.91
CA ARG A 339 17.42 25.86 -6.94
C ARG A 339 18.78 25.18 -6.84
N ASP A 340 19.12 24.73 -5.63
CA ASP A 340 20.28 23.86 -5.48
C ASP A 340 20.06 22.47 -6.10
N GLU A 341 21.16 21.81 -6.45
CA GLU A 341 21.16 20.52 -7.14
C GLU A 341 20.37 19.43 -6.38
N GLY A 342 20.50 19.40 -5.04
CA GLY A 342 19.79 18.41 -4.20
C GLY A 342 18.28 18.57 -4.30
N THR A 343 17.78 19.79 -4.12
CA THR A 343 16.36 20.12 -4.25
C THR A 343 15.84 19.77 -5.65
N LEU A 344 16.61 20.05 -6.70
CA LEU A 344 16.21 19.78 -8.08
C LEU A 344 16.11 18.26 -8.35
N LEU A 345 17.06 17.48 -7.85
CA LEU A 345 17.03 16.02 -7.97
C LEU A 345 15.88 15.39 -7.16
N ASP A 346 15.62 15.89 -5.96
CA ASP A 346 14.50 15.42 -5.13
C ASP A 346 13.15 15.73 -5.79
N VAL A 347 12.98 16.93 -6.35
CA VAL A 347 11.79 17.34 -7.11
C VAL A 347 11.53 16.40 -8.28
N PHE A 348 12.59 15.97 -8.97
CA PHE A 348 12.49 15.10 -10.15
C PHE A 348 12.74 13.62 -9.86
N ALA A 349 12.91 13.20 -8.61
CA ALA A 349 13.16 11.80 -8.24
C ALA A 349 12.11 10.82 -8.77
N GLY A 350 10.87 11.30 -9.01
CA GLY A 350 9.76 10.49 -9.53
C GLY A 350 9.60 10.49 -11.06
N VAL A 351 10.43 11.22 -11.83
CA VAL A 351 10.37 11.24 -13.30
C VAL A 351 11.45 10.34 -13.90
N PRO A 352 11.26 9.80 -15.13
CA PRO A 352 12.31 9.03 -15.81
C PRO A 352 13.56 9.87 -16.02
N HIS A 353 14.72 9.28 -15.69
CA HIS A 353 16.04 9.91 -15.81
C HIS A 353 16.84 9.27 -16.93
N PHE A 354 17.53 10.12 -17.70
CA PHE A 354 18.47 9.72 -18.75
C PHE A 354 19.80 10.43 -18.56
N THR A 355 20.85 9.93 -19.18
CA THR A 355 22.18 10.55 -19.16
C THR A 355 22.67 10.78 -20.58
N LEU A 356 23.19 11.98 -20.85
CA LEU A 356 23.89 12.33 -22.08
C LEU A 356 25.34 12.70 -21.73
N ALA A 357 26.27 12.34 -22.61
CA ALA A 357 27.63 12.85 -22.53
C ALA A 357 27.68 14.29 -23.04
N LYS A 358 28.55 15.12 -22.46
CA LYS A 358 28.62 16.55 -22.78
C LYS A 358 29.01 16.81 -24.26
N ASP A 359 29.79 15.92 -24.87
CA ASP A 359 30.17 15.97 -26.28
C ASP A 359 29.00 15.67 -27.25
N GLN A 360 27.90 15.16 -26.73
CA GLN A 360 26.68 14.93 -27.50
C GLN A 360 25.81 16.20 -27.65
N LEU A 361 26.06 17.23 -26.86
CA LEU A 361 25.43 18.55 -27.07
C LEU A 361 25.88 19.17 -28.42
N GLY A 362 25.16 20.16 -28.89
CA GLY A 362 25.37 20.76 -30.18
C GLY A 362 24.64 20.06 -31.31
N GLN A 363 23.76 19.09 -31.00
CA GLN A 363 22.90 18.40 -31.95
C GLN A 363 21.45 18.91 -31.89
N PRO A 364 20.67 18.72 -32.98
CA PRO A 364 19.23 19.01 -32.96
C PRO A 364 18.50 18.24 -31.89
N ALA A 365 17.50 18.87 -31.25
CA ALA A 365 16.67 18.25 -30.19
C ALA A 365 16.06 16.90 -30.62
N VAL A 366 15.62 16.81 -31.89
CA VAL A 366 15.06 15.59 -32.45
C VAL A 366 16.08 14.45 -32.49
N GLU A 367 17.37 14.74 -32.71
CA GLU A 367 18.42 13.72 -32.71
C GLU A 367 18.71 13.24 -31.27
N LEU A 368 18.78 14.18 -30.31
CA LEU A 368 19.09 13.88 -28.92
C LEU A 368 18.00 13.08 -28.22
N PHE A 369 16.73 13.47 -28.36
CA PHE A 369 15.63 12.93 -27.55
C PHE A 369 14.95 11.67 -28.16
N THR A 370 15.38 11.26 -29.36
CA THR A 370 14.95 10.01 -30.00
C THR A 370 16.03 8.93 -30.05
N ARG A 371 17.20 9.18 -29.46
CA ARG A 371 18.30 8.19 -29.34
C ARG A 371 17.85 6.98 -28.52
N ASP A 372 18.43 5.82 -28.78
CA ASP A 372 18.07 4.59 -28.08
C ASP A 372 18.40 4.61 -26.57
N ASP A 373 19.42 5.36 -26.17
CA ASP A 373 19.87 5.53 -24.79
C ASP A 373 19.05 6.59 -24.01
N VAL A 374 18.32 7.47 -24.69
CA VAL A 374 17.48 8.50 -24.08
C VAL A 374 15.98 8.23 -24.30
N LYS A 375 15.59 7.87 -25.50
CA LYS A 375 14.26 7.40 -25.97
C LYS A 375 13.03 8.05 -25.32
N ILE A 376 13.06 9.37 -25.16
CA ILE A 376 11.91 10.16 -24.69
C ILE A 376 10.77 10.10 -25.70
N PHE A 377 11.11 10.08 -27.00
CA PHE A 377 10.17 9.90 -28.11
C PHE A 377 10.49 8.60 -28.85
N ALA A 378 9.45 7.86 -29.24
CA ALA A 378 9.61 6.58 -29.91
C ALA A 378 10.20 6.73 -31.34
N SER A 379 10.03 7.89 -31.98
CA SER A 379 10.57 8.20 -33.29
C SER A 379 10.70 9.71 -33.55
N LYS A 380 11.58 10.05 -34.50
CA LYS A 380 11.75 11.44 -35.00
C LYS A 380 10.43 12.00 -35.56
N GLY A 381 9.61 11.15 -36.21
CA GLY A 381 8.31 11.52 -36.76
C GLY A 381 7.31 11.88 -35.66
N GLU A 382 7.29 11.13 -34.58
CA GLU A 382 6.46 11.43 -33.39
C GLU A 382 6.85 12.78 -32.79
N MET A 383 8.14 12.97 -32.50
CA MET A 383 8.61 14.23 -31.90
C MET A 383 8.25 15.43 -32.76
N ARG A 384 8.47 15.36 -34.10
CA ARG A 384 8.14 16.45 -35.05
C ARG A 384 6.66 16.82 -34.97
N LYS A 385 5.76 15.84 -34.99
CA LYS A 385 4.32 16.09 -34.87
C LYS A 385 3.96 16.76 -33.54
N LEU A 386 4.56 16.30 -32.44
CA LEU A 386 4.31 16.86 -31.12
C LEU A 386 4.85 18.30 -31.00
N VAL A 387 6.03 18.58 -31.53
CA VAL A 387 6.61 19.97 -31.56
C VAL A 387 5.70 20.90 -32.35
N GLN A 388 5.27 20.48 -33.56
CA GLN A 388 4.36 21.25 -34.39
C GLN A 388 3.02 21.54 -33.72
N GLY A 389 2.52 20.59 -32.91
CA GLY A 389 1.31 20.71 -32.10
C GLY A 389 1.52 21.49 -30.78
N GLY A 390 2.72 22.02 -30.51
CA GLY A 390 3.05 22.67 -29.23
C GLY A 390 3.06 21.77 -28.02
N GLY A 391 3.22 20.45 -28.24
CA GLY A 391 3.19 19.41 -27.20
C GLY A 391 4.55 19.06 -26.59
N VAL A 392 5.62 19.80 -26.92
CA VAL A 392 6.96 19.59 -26.36
C VAL A 392 7.47 20.88 -25.74
N SER A 393 8.00 20.79 -24.52
CA SER A 393 8.71 21.89 -23.89
C SER A 393 10.08 21.43 -23.40
N LEU A 394 11.04 22.32 -23.43
CA LEU A 394 12.36 22.21 -22.85
C LEU A 394 12.50 23.24 -21.73
N ASN A 395 12.85 22.80 -20.52
CA ASN A 395 13.00 23.67 -19.34
C ASN A 395 11.79 24.62 -19.11
N LYS A 396 10.56 24.09 -19.32
CA LYS A 396 9.29 24.83 -19.23
C LYS A 396 9.01 25.81 -20.39
N GLU A 397 9.91 26.00 -21.30
CA GLU A 397 9.71 26.81 -22.51
C GLU A 397 9.29 25.91 -23.68
N LYS A 398 8.31 26.36 -24.49
CA LYS A 398 7.88 25.55 -25.65
C LYS A 398 9.02 25.43 -26.66
N LEU A 399 9.28 24.17 -27.03
CA LEU A 399 10.19 23.91 -28.15
C LEU A 399 9.47 24.25 -29.46
N THR A 400 9.94 25.31 -30.14
CA THR A 400 9.26 25.83 -31.34
C THR A 400 9.73 25.16 -32.63
N ALA A 401 10.95 24.58 -32.62
CA ALA A 401 11.51 23.85 -33.75
C ALA A 401 12.12 22.51 -33.28
N PHE A 402 11.83 21.43 -34.00
CA PHE A 402 12.36 20.08 -33.69
C PHE A 402 13.85 19.95 -33.98
N ASP A 403 14.37 20.80 -34.83
CA ASP A 403 15.78 20.91 -35.21
C ASP A 403 16.54 21.98 -34.42
N GLN A 404 15.93 22.57 -33.39
CA GLN A 404 16.64 23.47 -32.48
C GLN A 404 17.85 22.74 -31.90
N VAL A 405 19.02 23.37 -32.03
CA VAL A 405 20.27 22.84 -31.49
C VAL A 405 20.32 23.05 -29.98
N ILE A 406 20.55 21.97 -29.24
CA ILE A 406 20.67 22.01 -27.78
C ILE A 406 22.13 22.22 -27.40
N THR A 407 22.38 23.24 -26.62
CA THR A 407 23.72 23.67 -26.22
C THR A 407 23.89 23.68 -24.70
N THR A 408 25.07 24.00 -24.20
CA THR A 408 25.32 24.20 -22.77
C THR A 408 24.50 25.34 -22.16
N ASP A 409 24.02 26.31 -22.95
CA ASP A 409 23.20 27.43 -22.46
C ASP A 409 21.76 27.02 -22.16
N ASP A 410 21.35 25.86 -22.68
CA ASP A 410 20.04 25.28 -22.38
C ASP A 410 20.03 24.49 -21.04
N LEU A 411 21.18 24.24 -20.44
CA LEU A 411 21.26 23.45 -19.23
C LEU A 411 20.77 24.26 -18.01
N ILE A 412 19.98 23.58 -17.17
CA ILE A 412 19.67 23.99 -15.80
C ILE A 412 20.88 23.62 -14.95
N ASP A 413 21.39 24.55 -14.17
CA ASP A 413 22.58 24.39 -13.31
C ASP A 413 23.81 23.77 -14.03
N GLY A 414 23.94 24.06 -15.33
CA GLY A 414 25.03 23.54 -16.18
C GLY A 414 25.03 22.01 -16.37
N LYS A 415 23.99 21.29 -15.94
CA LYS A 415 23.96 19.82 -15.91
C LYS A 415 22.66 19.20 -16.39
N TYR A 416 21.52 19.85 -16.31
CA TYR A 416 20.22 19.21 -16.47
C TYR A 416 19.38 19.81 -17.59
N LEU A 417 18.63 18.96 -18.29
CA LEU A 417 17.57 19.37 -19.22
C LEU A 417 16.24 18.73 -18.74
N LEU A 418 15.20 19.54 -18.59
CA LEU A 418 13.85 19.09 -18.29
C LEU A 418 13.04 19.06 -19.58
N VAL A 419 12.76 17.85 -20.08
CA VAL A 419 11.97 17.65 -21.29
C VAL A 419 10.53 17.29 -20.91
N GLN A 420 9.55 18.04 -21.45
CA GLN A 420 8.13 17.73 -21.28
C GLN A 420 7.54 17.24 -22.60
N ARG A 421 6.87 16.05 -22.53
CA ARG A 421 6.14 15.44 -23.64
C ARG A 421 4.64 15.44 -23.33
N GLY A 422 3.87 16.22 -24.08
CA GLY A 422 2.46 16.42 -23.79
C GLY A 422 2.24 17.24 -22.50
N LYS A 423 1.07 17.06 -21.87
CA LYS A 423 0.70 17.86 -20.68
C LYS A 423 1.24 17.32 -19.35
N LYS A 424 1.56 16.03 -19.26
CA LYS A 424 1.78 15.35 -17.97
C LYS A 424 3.11 14.59 -17.86
N ASN A 425 3.81 14.33 -18.96
CA ASN A 425 5.01 13.50 -18.93
C ASN A 425 6.26 14.35 -18.93
N TYR A 426 7.05 14.23 -17.87
CA TYR A 426 8.32 14.90 -17.69
C TYR A 426 9.48 13.91 -17.67
N TYR A 427 10.63 14.32 -18.13
CA TYR A 427 11.85 13.55 -18.22
C TYR A 427 13.02 14.43 -17.83
N LEU A 428 13.90 13.94 -16.96
CA LEU A 428 15.13 14.65 -16.59
C LEU A 428 16.31 14.02 -17.32
N VAL A 429 17.05 14.82 -18.04
CA VAL A 429 18.28 14.42 -18.73
C VAL A 429 19.46 15.05 -18.01
N THR A 430 20.35 14.21 -17.46
CA THR A 430 21.61 14.65 -16.84
C THR A 430 22.71 14.66 -17.89
N VAL A 431 23.42 15.76 -18.03
CA VAL A 431 24.58 15.89 -18.91
C VAL A 431 25.87 15.77 -18.08
N LYS A 432 26.70 14.79 -18.42
CA LYS A 432 27.98 14.49 -17.73
C LYS A 432 29.18 14.76 -18.61
#